data_06780d348fb6a6c537e5d19b81a2f670
#
_entry.id   06780d348fb6a6c537e5d19b81a2f670
#
_cell.length_a   1.000
_cell.length_b   1.000
_cell.length_c   1.000
_cell.angle_alpha   90.00
_cell.angle_beta   90.00
_cell.angle_gamma   90.00
#
_symmetry.space_group_name_H-M   'P 1'
#
loop_
_entity.id
_entity.type
_entity.pdbx_description
1 polymer ?
#
loop_
_entity_poly.entity_id
_entity_poly.type
_entity_poly.pdbx_seq_one_letter_code
_entity_poly.pdbx_strand_id
1 'polypeptide(L)'
;MPNLPKPRLRRPGRRGGLVTPTPPAEPQQPRVEQIDAAGLRWVNIERPGGLERSWLEEHFEFHALDLEDVLSRNQRPKIDVYDDYLFIVLHLPVFDRAAGRLGTGELDLFVGPDYMVTIPNQPLQPVEYLFERCRSDDGLREKLFSRGSGYLLYRLVDDSFDYCFPMLRKIGNKLDALEDDIFDGRSEEVVRDISNVKQEIINFRKVIRPQRPVLRDLEKVKQRYLATDLDLEIYFDDIVDAHERIWDMLENYKEVAEALAETNESVISHRVNDILRVLTSISVIVLPLTLIASIWGMNSHVPGEGGTTAFWIVLGSMLVILLGMVGYFRRRGWL
;
A
#
# COMPACT_ATOMS: atom_id res chain seq x y z
N MET A 1 -36.23 39.61 -13.30
CA MET A 1 -35.52 38.53 -12.58
C MET A 1 -36.57 37.80 -11.74
N PRO A 2 -36.87 36.52 -12.00
CA PRO A 2 -37.84 35.77 -11.21
C PRO A 2 -37.25 35.29 -9.92
N ASN A 3 -37.97 35.49 -8.82
CA ASN A 3 -37.61 35.02 -7.45
C ASN A 3 -37.61 33.51 -7.37
N LEU A 4 -36.44 32.93 -7.01
CA LEU A 4 -36.31 31.55 -6.67
C LEU A 4 -36.83 31.29 -5.23
N PRO A 5 -37.60 30.23 -4.98
CA PRO A 5 -38.12 29.92 -3.65
C PRO A 5 -36.97 29.37 -2.75
N LYS A 6 -36.88 29.94 -1.53
CA LYS A 6 -35.92 29.51 -0.49
C LYS A 6 -36.28 28.10 -0.01
N PRO A 7 -35.29 27.18 0.14
CA PRO A 7 -35.54 25.84 0.66
C PRO A 7 -35.95 25.90 2.14
N ARG A 8 -37.11 25.31 2.47
CA ARG A 8 -37.56 25.13 3.85
C ARG A 8 -36.73 24.06 4.53
N LEU A 9 -35.84 24.44 5.45
CA LEU A 9 -35.17 23.53 6.36
C LEU A 9 -36.20 22.85 7.27
N ARG A 10 -36.43 21.56 7.11
CA ARG A 10 -37.17 20.71 8.06
C ARG A 10 -36.37 20.65 9.36
N ARG A 11 -36.93 21.15 10.46
CA ARG A 11 -36.42 20.93 11.81
C ARG A 11 -36.49 19.41 12.10
N PRO A 12 -35.39 18.77 12.54
CA PRO A 12 -35.46 17.38 12.99
C PRO A 12 -36.27 17.32 14.28
N GLY A 13 -37.29 16.48 14.27
CA GLY A 13 -38.09 16.18 15.45
C GLY A 13 -37.20 15.56 16.55
N ARG A 14 -37.41 15.99 17.79
CA ARG A 14 -36.87 15.36 19.00
C ARG A 14 -37.21 13.87 18.99
N ARG A 15 -36.27 13.02 18.64
CA ARG A 15 -36.32 11.58 18.90
C ARG A 15 -35.31 11.24 19.99
N GLY A 16 -35.80 10.48 20.94
CA GLY A 16 -35.20 9.67 21.98
C GLY A 16 -33.71 9.85 22.27
N GLY A 17 -33.38 9.98 23.56
CA GLY A 17 -32.02 10.13 24.04
C GLY A 17 -31.07 9.19 23.35
N LEU A 18 -30.02 9.77 22.72
CA LEU A 18 -28.82 9.06 22.37
C LEU A 18 -28.27 8.51 23.69
N VAL A 19 -28.43 7.20 23.88
CA VAL A 19 -27.61 6.46 24.84
C VAL A 19 -26.19 6.59 24.28
N THR A 20 -25.41 7.52 24.83
CA THR A 20 -23.96 7.52 24.63
C THR A 20 -23.47 6.16 25.12
N PRO A 21 -22.82 5.36 24.25
CA PRO A 21 -22.20 4.13 24.74
C PRO A 21 -21.25 4.52 25.86
N THR A 22 -21.48 3.98 27.05
CA THR A 22 -20.54 4.09 28.17
C THR A 22 -19.18 3.65 27.65
N PRO A 23 -18.12 4.47 27.77
CA PRO A 23 -16.80 4.02 27.41
C PRO A 23 -16.53 2.70 28.15
N PRO A 24 -15.90 1.72 27.52
CA PRO A 24 -15.54 0.48 28.21
C PRO A 24 -14.77 0.84 29.48
N ALA A 25 -15.17 0.22 30.60
CA ALA A 25 -14.52 0.45 31.89
C ALA A 25 -13.01 0.30 31.70
N GLU A 26 -12.23 1.27 32.18
CA GLU A 26 -10.77 1.17 32.17
C GLU A 26 -10.36 -0.12 32.87
N PRO A 27 -9.41 -0.86 32.32
CA PRO A 27 -8.94 -2.10 32.94
C PRO A 27 -8.45 -1.78 34.36
N GLN A 28 -8.89 -2.54 35.33
CA GLN A 28 -8.51 -2.37 36.74
C GLN A 28 -7.13 -2.98 37.04
N GLN A 29 -6.56 -3.74 36.11
CA GLN A 29 -5.25 -4.41 36.22
C GLN A 29 -4.45 -4.21 34.91
N PRO A 30 -3.13 -4.13 35.01
CA PRO A 30 -2.27 -4.02 33.85
C PRO A 30 -2.39 -5.28 32.98
N ARG A 31 -2.39 -5.09 31.66
CA ARG A 31 -2.43 -6.18 30.67
C ARG A 31 -1.01 -6.62 30.35
N VAL A 32 -0.47 -7.45 31.23
CA VAL A 32 0.89 -7.97 31.12
C VAL A 32 0.82 -9.48 31.00
N GLU A 33 1.38 -10.01 29.93
CA GLU A 33 1.56 -11.42 29.72
C GLU A 33 3.03 -11.76 29.82
N GLN A 34 3.39 -12.87 30.49
CA GLN A 34 4.78 -13.27 30.64
C GLN A 34 4.98 -14.76 30.46
N ILE A 35 6.17 -15.12 29.99
CA ILE A 35 6.66 -16.49 29.87
C ILE A 35 8.05 -16.54 30.50
N ASP A 36 8.26 -17.45 31.44
CA ASP A 36 9.55 -17.70 32.09
C ASP A 36 10.04 -19.10 31.72
N ALA A 37 11.26 -19.21 31.21
CA ALA A 37 11.92 -20.49 30.95
C ALA A 37 13.43 -20.32 30.86
N ALA A 38 14.18 -21.33 31.23
CA ALA A 38 15.67 -21.41 31.12
C ALA A 38 16.39 -20.15 31.68
N GLY A 39 15.84 -19.48 32.70
CA GLY A 39 16.41 -18.26 33.29
C GLY A 39 16.17 -16.99 32.51
N LEU A 40 15.40 -17.03 31.42
CA LEU A 40 14.98 -15.89 30.61
C LEU A 40 13.49 -15.62 30.80
N ARG A 41 13.14 -14.35 30.92
CA ARG A 41 11.77 -13.87 30.98
C ARG A 41 11.38 -13.09 29.72
N TRP A 42 10.26 -13.47 29.08
CA TRP A 42 9.64 -12.69 28.03
C TRP A 42 8.33 -12.10 28.50
N VAL A 43 8.25 -10.77 28.52
CA VAL A 43 7.04 -9.98 28.87
C VAL A 43 6.46 -9.38 27.59
N ASN A 44 5.15 -9.53 27.38
CA ASN A 44 4.44 -8.90 26.28
C ASN A 44 3.34 -7.99 26.80
N ILE A 45 3.35 -6.72 26.39
CA ILE A 45 2.39 -5.70 26.81
C ILE A 45 1.76 -5.07 25.57
N GLU A 46 0.55 -5.49 25.23
CA GLU A 46 -0.15 -4.96 24.07
C GLU A 46 -0.85 -3.63 24.43
N ARG A 47 -0.60 -2.58 23.64
CA ARG A 47 -1.22 -1.25 23.79
C ARG A 47 -1.06 -0.66 25.19
N PRO A 48 0.13 -0.29 25.57
CA PRO A 48 0.42 0.20 26.91
C PRO A 48 -0.41 1.44 27.26
N GLY A 49 -0.78 1.52 28.51
CA GLY A 49 -1.44 2.67 29.16
C GLY A 49 -0.72 3.04 30.46
N GLY A 50 -1.37 3.88 31.26
CA GLY A 50 -0.78 4.32 32.53
C GLY A 50 -0.53 3.19 33.53
N LEU A 51 -1.38 2.14 33.54
CA LEU A 51 -1.21 0.99 34.44
C LEU A 51 -0.02 0.12 34.04
N GLU A 52 0.15 -0.12 32.74
CA GLU A 52 1.27 -0.88 32.20
C GLU A 52 2.60 -0.16 32.41
N ARG A 53 2.61 1.16 32.25
CA ARG A 53 3.77 2.00 32.60
C ARG A 53 4.14 1.86 34.07
N SER A 54 3.19 2.03 34.99
CA SER A 54 3.47 1.89 36.41
C SER A 54 3.97 0.49 36.76
N TRP A 55 3.45 -0.54 36.09
CA TRP A 55 3.94 -1.90 36.24
C TRP A 55 5.39 -2.05 35.78
N LEU A 56 5.78 -1.44 34.66
CA LEU A 56 7.17 -1.43 34.18
C LEU A 56 8.09 -0.69 35.16
N GLU A 57 7.67 0.47 35.70
CA GLU A 57 8.43 1.24 36.70
C GLU A 57 8.65 0.45 38.01
N GLU A 58 7.72 -0.42 38.37
CA GLU A 58 7.82 -1.27 39.59
C GLU A 58 8.72 -2.52 39.40
N HIS A 59 8.83 -3.02 38.18
CA HIS A 59 9.49 -4.31 37.92
C HIS A 59 10.84 -4.18 37.22
N PHE A 60 11.16 -3.02 36.63
CA PHE A 60 12.39 -2.76 35.88
C PHE A 60 12.93 -1.37 36.15
N GLU A 61 14.24 -1.21 36.09
CA GLU A 61 14.93 0.08 36.23
C GLU A 61 15.14 0.75 34.86
N PHE A 62 14.06 0.96 34.09
CA PHE A 62 14.15 1.63 32.82
C PHE A 62 14.25 3.16 32.97
N HIS A 63 14.91 3.81 32.01
CA HIS A 63 15.02 5.25 31.97
C HIS A 63 13.64 5.91 31.78
N ALA A 64 13.37 6.99 32.52
CA ALA A 64 12.08 7.65 32.52
C ALA A 64 11.63 8.16 31.14
N LEU A 65 12.59 8.55 30.28
CA LEU A 65 12.28 8.97 28.91
C LEU A 65 11.82 7.80 28.03
N ASP A 66 12.40 6.59 28.19
CA ASP A 66 11.98 5.42 27.41
C ASP A 66 10.54 5.00 27.80
N LEU A 67 10.21 5.12 29.12
CA LEU A 67 8.84 4.88 29.59
C LEU A 67 7.83 5.93 29.13
N GLU A 68 8.28 7.16 28.87
CA GLU A 68 7.47 8.20 28.23
C GLU A 68 7.29 7.90 26.73
N ASP A 69 8.35 7.45 26.08
CA ASP A 69 8.33 7.07 24.67
C ASP A 69 7.36 5.92 24.39
N VAL A 70 7.32 4.90 25.24
CA VAL A 70 6.37 3.77 25.17
C VAL A 70 4.90 4.22 25.15
N LEU A 71 4.56 5.30 25.83
CA LEU A 71 3.20 5.86 25.85
C LEU A 71 2.93 6.80 24.67
N SER A 72 4.00 7.35 24.08
CA SER A 72 3.88 8.22 22.93
C SER A 72 3.70 7.36 21.67
N ARG A 73 2.81 7.76 20.77
CA ARG A 73 2.65 7.10 19.47
C ARG A 73 3.43 7.88 18.43
N ASN A 74 4.19 7.20 17.59
CA ASN A 74 5.01 7.72 16.48
C ASN A 74 6.47 8.03 16.82
N GLN A 75 7.13 7.18 17.56
CA GLN A 75 8.57 7.22 17.67
C GLN A 75 9.22 6.90 16.32
N ARG A 76 10.43 7.39 16.09
CA ARG A 76 11.25 6.96 14.95
C ARG A 76 11.99 5.69 15.33
N PRO A 77 12.22 4.77 14.38
CA PRO A 77 13.10 3.64 14.64
C PRO A 77 14.44 4.12 15.22
N LYS A 78 14.81 3.58 16.35
CA LYS A 78 16.04 3.93 17.08
C LYS A 78 16.53 2.76 17.94
N ILE A 79 17.77 2.86 18.37
CA ILE A 79 18.37 2.03 19.39
C ILE A 79 19.06 2.91 20.41
N ASP A 80 18.65 2.84 21.65
CA ASP A 80 19.29 3.51 22.78
C ASP A 80 19.99 2.45 23.64
N VAL A 81 21.23 2.73 23.98
CA VAL A 81 22.13 1.77 24.66
C VAL A 81 22.39 2.26 26.07
N TYR A 82 21.95 1.46 27.05
CA TYR A 82 22.20 1.72 28.46
C TYR A 82 23.22 0.69 29.02
N ASP A 83 23.61 0.82 30.26
CA ASP A 83 24.61 -0.09 30.84
C ASP A 83 24.06 -1.51 31.04
N ASP A 84 22.75 -1.65 31.31
CA ASP A 84 22.10 -2.91 31.67
C ASP A 84 21.07 -3.40 30.65
N TYR A 85 20.68 -2.59 29.67
CA TYR A 85 19.70 -2.96 28.65
C TYR A 85 19.84 -2.16 27.35
N LEU A 86 19.15 -2.66 26.33
CA LEU A 86 18.90 -1.97 25.07
C LEU A 86 17.43 -1.56 24.99
N PHE A 87 17.17 -0.33 24.59
CA PHE A 87 15.84 0.10 24.16
C PHE A 87 15.83 0.23 22.64
N ILE A 88 14.93 -0.49 21.97
CA ILE A 88 14.87 -0.58 20.51
C ILE A 88 13.46 -0.25 20.06
N VAL A 89 13.31 0.65 19.12
CA VAL A 89 12.04 0.96 18.44
C VAL A 89 12.12 0.48 17.00
N LEU A 90 11.24 -0.44 16.62
CA LEU A 90 11.11 -0.96 15.26
C LEU A 90 9.73 -0.65 14.69
N HIS A 91 9.67 -0.55 13.37
CA HIS A 91 8.41 -0.38 12.63
C HIS A 91 8.14 -1.61 11.77
N LEU A 92 6.92 -2.12 11.84
CA LEU A 92 6.47 -3.23 11.00
C LEU A 92 5.32 -2.80 10.09
N PRO A 93 5.28 -3.29 8.84
CA PRO A 93 4.15 -3.01 7.98
C PRO A 93 2.91 -3.76 8.46
N VAL A 94 1.81 -3.04 8.62
CA VAL A 94 0.51 -3.59 9.04
C VAL A 94 -0.55 -3.19 8.04
N PHE A 95 -1.38 -4.14 7.61
CA PHE A 95 -2.50 -3.84 6.74
C PHE A 95 -3.72 -3.42 7.58
N ASP A 96 -4.06 -2.14 7.52
CA ASP A 96 -5.28 -1.61 8.12
C ASP A 96 -6.50 -1.99 7.26
N ARG A 97 -7.30 -2.94 7.74
CA ARG A 97 -8.49 -3.42 7.03
C ARG A 97 -9.58 -2.36 6.92
N ALA A 98 -9.68 -1.45 7.89
CA ALA A 98 -10.69 -0.40 7.90
C ALA A 98 -10.36 0.70 6.90
N ALA A 99 -9.08 1.09 6.81
CA ALA A 99 -8.59 2.07 5.85
C ALA A 99 -8.28 1.46 4.47
N GLY A 100 -8.24 0.13 4.32
CA GLY A 100 -7.88 -0.58 3.09
C GLY A 100 -6.46 -0.31 2.61
N ARG A 101 -5.55 0.07 3.52
CA ARG A 101 -4.20 0.49 3.16
C ARG A 101 -3.15 -0.04 4.15
N LEU A 102 -1.91 -0.06 3.67
CA LEU A 102 -0.75 -0.38 4.50
C LEU A 102 -0.42 0.80 5.41
N GLY A 103 -0.29 0.51 6.70
CA GLY A 103 0.13 1.41 7.77
C GLY A 103 1.40 0.94 8.46
N THR A 104 1.76 1.62 9.55
CA THR A 104 2.93 1.33 10.38
C THR A 104 2.48 0.84 11.74
N GLY A 105 2.96 -0.31 12.16
CA GLY A 105 2.91 -0.76 13.54
C GLY A 105 4.25 -0.53 14.22
N GLU A 106 4.24 0.07 15.40
CA GLU A 106 5.41 0.34 16.22
C GLU A 106 5.57 -0.78 17.24
N LEU A 107 6.79 -1.24 17.39
CA LEU A 107 7.21 -2.25 18.36
C LEU A 107 8.36 -1.69 19.18
N ASP A 108 8.11 -1.46 20.45
CA ASP A 108 9.13 -1.09 21.42
C ASP A 108 9.64 -2.36 22.12
N LEU A 109 10.95 -2.42 22.28
CA LEU A 109 11.65 -3.57 22.85
C LEU A 109 12.62 -3.12 23.92
N PHE A 110 12.52 -3.69 25.13
CA PHE A 110 13.59 -3.62 26.12
C PHE A 110 14.24 -5.00 26.22
N VAL A 111 15.55 -5.04 26.05
CA VAL A 111 16.31 -6.30 26.05
C VAL A 111 17.47 -6.22 27.02
N GLY A 112 17.41 -7.01 28.07
CA GLY A 112 18.44 -7.18 29.06
C GLY A 112 19.08 -8.58 28.99
N PRO A 113 20.01 -8.89 29.91
CA PRO A 113 20.68 -10.19 29.92
C PRO A 113 19.74 -11.39 30.13
N ASP A 114 18.71 -11.22 30.95
CA ASP A 114 17.78 -12.27 31.41
C ASP A 114 16.31 -11.96 31.13
N TYR A 115 16.04 -10.92 30.36
CA TYR A 115 14.66 -10.58 29.97
C TYR A 115 14.58 -9.96 28.56
N MET A 116 13.39 -10.07 27.96
CA MET A 116 12.95 -9.32 26.82
C MET A 116 11.52 -8.82 27.09
N VAL A 117 11.27 -7.52 26.90
CA VAL A 117 9.93 -6.92 26.97
C VAL A 117 9.54 -6.43 25.58
N THR A 118 8.40 -6.89 25.09
CA THR A 118 7.82 -6.46 23.81
C THR A 118 6.58 -5.62 24.07
N ILE A 119 6.52 -4.44 23.45
CA ILE A 119 5.43 -3.48 23.64
C ILE A 119 4.91 -3.01 22.28
N PRO A 120 4.07 -3.81 21.61
CA PRO A 120 3.43 -3.40 20.38
C PRO A 120 2.35 -2.35 20.63
N ASN A 121 2.36 -1.24 19.86
CA ASN A 121 1.33 -0.20 19.95
C ASN A 121 -0.03 -0.63 19.37
N GLN A 122 -0.05 -1.72 18.62
CA GLN A 122 -1.23 -2.40 18.05
C GLN A 122 -0.89 -3.87 17.82
N PRO A 123 -1.89 -4.74 17.58
CA PRO A 123 -1.63 -6.15 17.28
C PRO A 123 -0.62 -6.31 16.14
N LEU A 124 0.51 -6.95 16.43
CA LEU A 124 1.56 -7.27 15.48
C LEU A 124 1.65 -8.79 15.32
N GLN A 125 1.16 -9.29 14.21
CA GLN A 125 1.03 -10.73 13.97
C GLN A 125 2.31 -11.54 14.21
N PRO A 126 3.53 -11.10 13.81
CA PRO A 126 4.75 -11.84 14.13
C PRO A 126 5.02 -11.98 15.62
N VAL A 127 4.78 -10.90 16.40
CA VAL A 127 4.99 -10.89 17.86
C VAL A 127 3.99 -11.81 18.53
N GLU A 128 2.69 -11.65 18.24
CA GLU A 128 1.61 -12.47 18.80
C GLU A 128 1.82 -13.96 18.46
N TYR A 129 2.15 -14.27 17.21
CA TYR A 129 2.34 -15.64 16.75
C TYR A 129 3.51 -16.33 17.46
N LEU A 130 4.67 -15.65 17.58
CA LEU A 130 5.84 -16.22 18.24
C LEU A 130 5.58 -16.38 19.75
N PHE A 131 4.96 -15.39 20.39
CA PHE A 131 4.62 -15.42 21.81
C PHE A 131 3.65 -16.56 22.13
N GLU A 132 2.57 -16.73 21.39
CA GLU A 132 1.61 -17.81 21.57
C GLU A 132 2.22 -19.19 21.31
N ARG A 133 3.11 -19.32 20.34
CA ARG A 133 3.85 -20.56 20.11
C ARG A 133 4.78 -20.90 21.26
N CYS A 134 5.49 -19.93 21.81
CA CYS A 134 6.32 -20.14 23.01
C CYS A 134 5.48 -20.49 24.24
N ARG A 135 4.23 -19.97 24.31
CA ARG A 135 3.29 -20.31 25.41
C ARG A 135 2.81 -21.77 25.30
N SER A 136 2.47 -22.21 24.09
CA SER A 136 1.82 -23.50 23.85
C SER A 136 2.78 -24.68 23.61
N ASP A 137 4.01 -24.42 23.16
CA ASP A 137 5.00 -25.44 22.80
C ASP A 137 6.23 -25.35 23.72
N ASP A 138 6.29 -26.24 24.71
CA ASP A 138 7.37 -26.31 25.68
C ASP A 138 8.74 -26.58 25.04
N GLY A 139 8.78 -27.40 23.98
CA GLY A 139 10.00 -27.72 23.27
C GLY A 139 10.56 -26.53 22.50
N LEU A 140 9.70 -25.76 21.83
CA LEU A 140 10.09 -24.52 21.16
C LEU A 140 10.54 -23.48 22.18
N ARG A 141 9.79 -23.32 23.27
CA ARG A 141 10.12 -22.38 24.35
C ARG A 141 11.51 -22.66 24.92
N GLU A 142 11.76 -23.88 25.34
CA GLU A 142 13.07 -24.28 25.89
C GLU A 142 14.19 -24.04 24.89
N LYS A 143 14.00 -24.39 23.62
CA LYS A 143 14.98 -24.19 22.55
C LYS A 143 15.34 -22.73 22.31
N LEU A 144 14.36 -21.81 22.42
CA LEU A 144 14.59 -20.37 22.18
C LEU A 144 15.19 -19.72 23.43
N PHE A 145 14.61 -19.97 24.60
CA PHE A 145 14.98 -19.30 25.85
C PHE A 145 16.35 -19.75 26.38
N SER A 146 16.70 -21.01 26.20
CA SER A 146 18.04 -21.54 26.61
C SER A 146 19.20 -20.89 25.85
N ARG A 147 18.95 -20.23 24.73
CA ARG A 147 19.97 -19.55 23.94
C ARG A 147 20.16 -18.07 24.32
N GLY A 148 19.38 -17.57 25.30
CA GLY A 148 19.49 -16.23 25.84
C GLY A 148 18.67 -15.16 25.08
N SER A 149 18.64 -13.95 25.67
CA SER A 149 17.84 -12.83 25.20
C SER A 149 18.19 -12.37 23.79
N GLY A 150 19.46 -12.39 23.44
CA GLY A 150 19.93 -12.01 22.11
C GLY A 150 19.40 -12.91 20.99
N TYR A 151 19.34 -14.21 21.24
CA TYR A 151 18.79 -15.15 20.26
C TYR A 151 17.26 -15.03 20.15
N LEU A 152 16.58 -14.78 21.26
CA LEU A 152 15.14 -14.53 21.25
C LEU A 152 14.80 -13.23 20.49
N LEU A 153 15.61 -12.17 20.68
CA LEU A 153 15.50 -10.93 19.93
C LEU A 153 15.70 -11.17 18.43
N TYR A 154 16.79 -11.87 18.05
CA TYR A 154 17.04 -12.25 16.67
C TYR A 154 15.82 -12.94 16.08
N ARG A 155 15.31 -13.98 16.74
CA ARG A 155 14.19 -14.76 16.22
C ARG A 155 12.92 -13.94 16.03
N LEU A 156 12.62 -13.01 16.94
CA LEU A 156 11.48 -12.13 16.83
C LEU A 156 11.61 -11.16 15.64
N VAL A 157 12.80 -10.59 15.45
CA VAL A 157 13.06 -9.64 14.37
C VAL A 157 13.08 -10.35 13.03
N ASP A 158 13.70 -11.51 12.93
CA ASP A 158 13.73 -12.38 11.76
C ASP A 158 12.31 -12.77 11.30
N ASP A 159 11.48 -13.32 12.20
CA ASP A 159 10.06 -13.61 11.91
C ASP A 159 9.27 -12.36 11.46
N SER A 160 9.64 -11.18 11.97
CA SER A 160 9.00 -9.90 11.63
C SER A 160 9.35 -9.44 10.21
N PHE A 161 10.59 -9.61 9.78
CA PHE A 161 11.00 -9.32 8.40
C PHE A 161 10.51 -10.39 7.42
N ASP A 162 10.52 -11.65 7.82
CA ASP A 162 9.94 -12.74 7.02
C ASP A 162 8.45 -12.52 6.72
N TYR A 163 7.72 -11.93 7.65
CA TYR A 163 6.32 -11.56 7.45
C TYR A 163 6.12 -10.51 6.32
N CYS A 164 7.14 -9.74 5.97
CA CYS A 164 7.08 -8.78 4.88
C CYS A 164 7.02 -9.45 3.49
N PHE A 165 7.68 -10.60 3.28
CA PHE A 165 7.76 -11.24 1.95
C PHE A 165 6.40 -11.67 1.37
N PRO A 166 5.46 -12.28 2.12
CA PRO A 166 4.12 -12.53 1.63
C PRO A 166 3.35 -11.27 1.21
N MET A 167 3.59 -10.13 1.89
CA MET A 167 2.98 -8.86 1.55
C MET A 167 3.56 -8.30 0.24
N LEU A 168 4.88 -8.37 0.08
CA LEU A 168 5.57 -7.98 -1.15
C LEU A 168 5.11 -8.82 -2.35
N ARG A 169 4.97 -10.14 -2.16
CA ARG A 169 4.45 -11.03 -3.21
C ARG A 169 3.05 -10.63 -3.68
N LYS A 170 2.18 -10.18 -2.77
CA LYS A 170 0.86 -9.66 -3.15
C LYS A 170 0.96 -8.39 -4.00
N ILE A 171 1.93 -7.52 -3.71
CA ILE A 171 2.19 -6.32 -4.53
C ILE A 171 2.67 -6.73 -5.91
N GLY A 172 3.63 -7.67 -6.00
CA GLY A 172 4.10 -8.21 -7.27
C GLY A 172 2.96 -8.77 -8.14
N ASN A 173 2.13 -9.66 -7.57
CA ASN A 173 0.98 -10.23 -8.27
C ASN A 173 -0.04 -9.15 -8.75
N LYS A 174 -0.17 -8.03 -8.02
CA LYS A 174 -1.00 -6.91 -8.47
C LYS A 174 -0.38 -6.20 -9.68
N LEU A 175 0.95 -6.03 -9.70
CA LEU A 175 1.64 -5.42 -10.83
C LEU A 175 1.50 -6.28 -12.09
N ASP A 176 1.68 -7.60 -11.97
CA ASP A 176 1.50 -8.55 -13.06
C ASP A 176 0.06 -8.48 -13.63
N ALA A 177 -0.94 -8.47 -12.75
CA ALA A 177 -2.35 -8.35 -13.15
C ALA A 177 -2.66 -7.02 -13.84
N LEU A 178 -2.03 -5.90 -13.40
CA LEU A 178 -2.17 -4.61 -14.04
C LEU A 178 -1.54 -4.57 -15.44
N GLU A 179 -0.43 -5.27 -15.65
CA GLU A 179 0.18 -5.42 -16.95
C GLU A 179 -0.78 -6.12 -17.92
N ASP A 180 -1.35 -7.26 -17.51
CA ASP A 180 -2.33 -7.99 -18.32
C ASP A 180 -3.55 -7.10 -18.66
N ASP A 181 -4.09 -6.36 -17.68
CA ASP A 181 -5.25 -5.48 -17.87
C ASP A 181 -4.99 -4.35 -18.88
N ILE A 182 -3.76 -3.80 -18.91
CA ILE A 182 -3.36 -2.78 -19.90
C ILE A 182 -3.43 -3.34 -21.32
N PHE A 183 -2.87 -4.54 -21.54
CA PHE A 183 -2.84 -5.18 -22.84
C PHE A 183 -4.19 -5.74 -23.27
N ASP A 184 -5.03 -6.19 -22.34
CA ASP A 184 -6.41 -6.63 -22.61
C ASP A 184 -7.36 -5.49 -22.98
N GLY A 185 -6.89 -4.26 -22.90
CA GLY A 185 -7.67 -3.15 -23.37
C GLY A 185 -8.47 -2.41 -22.30
N ARG A 186 -8.25 -2.68 -21.02
CA ARG A 186 -8.90 -2.04 -19.86
C ARG A 186 -8.14 -0.81 -19.35
N SER A 187 -7.34 -0.18 -20.20
CA SER A 187 -6.39 0.89 -19.84
C SER A 187 -6.99 2.06 -19.06
N GLU A 188 -8.26 2.41 -19.26
CA GLU A 188 -8.91 3.51 -18.52
C GLU A 188 -9.21 3.13 -17.08
N GLU A 189 -9.55 1.86 -16.80
CA GLU A 189 -9.87 1.36 -15.46
C GLU A 189 -8.61 1.20 -14.61
N VAL A 190 -7.50 0.84 -15.26
CA VAL A 190 -6.21 0.53 -14.62
C VAL A 190 -5.53 1.76 -14.00
N VAL A 191 -5.80 2.99 -14.45
CA VAL A 191 -5.16 4.22 -13.94
C VAL A 191 -5.26 4.34 -12.42
N ARG A 192 -6.43 4.06 -11.87
CA ARG A 192 -6.67 4.13 -10.42
C ARG A 192 -5.91 3.03 -9.68
N ASP A 193 -5.86 1.84 -10.24
CA ASP A 193 -5.23 0.69 -9.59
C ASP A 193 -3.71 0.80 -9.61
N ILE A 194 -3.11 1.33 -10.68
CA ILE A 194 -1.69 1.72 -10.71
C ILE A 194 -1.40 2.72 -9.58
N SER A 195 -2.23 3.75 -9.42
CA SER A 195 -2.07 4.75 -8.35
C SER A 195 -2.15 4.11 -6.96
N ASN A 196 -3.08 3.18 -6.75
CA ASN A 196 -3.24 2.45 -5.49
C ASN A 196 -2.00 1.61 -5.16
N VAL A 197 -1.48 0.85 -6.14
CA VAL A 197 -0.27 0.03 -5.94
C VAL A 197 0.96 0.91 -5.71
N LYS A 198 1.12 2.01 -6.44
CA LYS A 198 2.19 3.00 -6.17
C LYS A 198 2.12 3.51 -4.72
N GLN A 199 0.93 3.81 -4.23
CA GLN A 199 0.75 4.26 -2.86
C GLN A 199 1.09 3.17 -1.82
N GLU A 200 0.73 1.91 -2.09
CA GLU A 200 1.12 0.78 -1.22
C GLU A 200 2.64 0.64 -1.15
N ILE A 201 3.33 0.70 -2.29
CA ILE A 201 4.81 0.64 -2.36
C ILE A 201 5.43 1.80 -1.58
N ILE A 202 4.94 3.03 -1.76
CA ILE A 202 5.44 4.22 -1.05
C ILE A 202 5.25 4.05 0.47
N ASN A 203 4.10 3.56 0.91
CA ASN A 203 3.82 3.35 2.33
C ASN A 203 4.74 2.27 2.92
N PHE A 204 4.95 1.18 2.21
CA PHE A 204 5.87 0.12 2.64
C PHE A 204 7.30 0.65 2.77
N ARG A 205 7.78 1.40 1.79
CA ARG A 205 9.13 2.03 1.81
C ARG A 205 9.31 2.98 3.00
N LYS A 206 8.28 3.73 3.37
CA LYS A 206 8.31 4.61 4.56
C LYS A 206 8.51 3.84 5.86
N VAL A 207 8.03 2.60 5.93
CA VAL A 207 8.20 1.71 7.09
C VAL A 207 9.61 1.10 7.11
N ILE A 208 10.08 0.60 5.98
CA ILE A 208 11.33 -0.18 5.90
C ILE A 208 12.57 0.72 5.92
N ARG A 209 12.59 1.79 5.13
CA ARG A 209 13.78 2.63 4.95
C ARG A 209 14.42 3.14 6.25
N PRO A 210 13.65 3.66 7.25
CA PRO A 210 14.24 4.23 8.46
C PRO A 210 14.90 3.20 9.38
N GLN A 211 14.69 1.91 9.19
CA GLN A 211 15.18 0.85 10.08
C GLN A 211 16.61 0.42 9.77
N ARG A 212 17.11 0.68 8.56
CA ARG A 212 18.45 0.26 8.15
C ARG A 212 19.56 0.69 9.13
N PRO A 213 19.63 1.96 9.61
CA PRO A 213 20.64 2.35 10.59
C PRO A 213 20.47 1.61 11.92
N VAL A 214 19.24 1.38 12.38
CA VAL A 214 18.95 0.68 13.63
C VAL A 214 19.47 -0.75 13.59
N LEU A 215 19.20 -1.48 12.51
CA LEU A 215 19.66 -2.87 12.33
C LEU A 215 21.20 -2.96 12.29
N ARG A 216 21.86 -2.03 11.61
CA ARG A 216 23.33 -1.95 11.58
C ARG A 216 23.94 -1.56 12.93
N ASP A 217 23.27 -0.72 13.70
CA ASP A 217 23.74 -0.36 15.04
C ASP A 217 23.49 -1.51 16.03
N LEU A 218 22.37 -2.23 15.89
CA LEU A 218 22.09 -3.44 16.66
C LEU A 218 23.15 -4.51 16.43
N GLU A 219 23.59 -4.72 15.19
CA GLU A 219 24.70 -5.60 14.85
C GLU A 219 25.98 -5.26 15.63
N LYS A 220 26.33 -3.97 15.81
CA LYS A 220 27.54 -3.54 16.52
C LYS A 220 27.46 -3.69 18.04
N VAL A 221 26.26 -3.55 18.63
CA VAL A 221 26.06 -3.48 20.08
C VAL A 221 25.84 -4.87 20.73
N LYS A 222 25.55 -5.87 19.92
CA LYS A 222 25.12 -7.23 20.31
C LYS A 222 25.92 -7.93 21.41
N GLN A 223 27.24 -7.76 21.45
CA GLN A 223 28.11 -8.56 22.35
C GLN A 223 28.10 -8.11 23.81
N ARG A 224 27.72 -6.87 24.09
CA ARG A 224 27.85 -6.29 25.44
C ARG A 224 26.61 -6.52 26.32
N TYR A 225 25.43 -6.59 25.72
CA TYR A 225 24.15 -6.48 26.41
C TYR A 225 23.26 -7.73 26.24
N LEU A 226 23.59 -8.58 25.29
CA LEU A 226 22.78 -9.74 24.95
C LEU A 226 23.43 -11.00 25.52
N ALA A 227 22.79 -11.60 26.53
CA ALA A 227 23.26 -12.84 27.12
C ALA A 227 23.05 -14.01 26.13
N THR A 228 24.15 -14.53 25.59
CA THR A 228 24.14 -15.71 24.73
C THR A 228 25.55 -16.26 24.55
N ASP A 229 25.65 -17.55 24.41
CA ASP A 229 26.91 -18.24 24.05
C ASP A 229 27.10 -18.35 22.53
N LEU A 230 26.17 -17.81 21.74
CA LEU A 230 26.18 -17.88 20.28
C LEU A 230 26.91 -16.68 19.67
N ASP A 231 27.59 -16.93 18.57
CA ASP A 231 28.03 -15.82 17.71
C ASP A 231 26.82 -15.19 17.00
N LEU A 232 26.31 -14.13 17.60
CA LEU A 232 25.14 -13.41 17.07
C LEU A 232 25.44 -12.64 15.79
N GLU A 233 26.70 -12.49 15.38
CA GLU A 233 27.08 -11.75 14.17
C GLU A 233 26.39 -12.31 12.93
N ILE A 234 26.52 -13.59 12.72
CA ILE A 234 25.90 -14.29 11.57
C ILE A 234 24.36 -14.11 11.56
N TYR A 235 23.74 -14.13 12.74
CA TYR A 235 22.29 -14.00 12.86
C TYR A 235 21.77 -12.57 12.58
N PHE A 236 22.48 -11.56 13.07
CA PHE A 236 22.08 -10.17 12.80
C PHE A 236 22.45 -9.73 11.39
N ASP A 237 23.52 -10.28 10.79
CA ASP A 237 23.82 -10.09 9.36
C ASP A 237 22.68 -10.61 8.48
N ASP A 238 22.10 -11.77 8.80
CA ASP A 238 20.95 -12.32 8.07
C ASP A 238 19.72 -11.40 8.11
N ILE A 239 19.48 -10.73 9.25
CA ILE A 239 18.41 -9.69 9.34
C ILE A 239 18.71 -8.49 8.44
N VAL A 240 19.97 -8.03 8.42
CA VAL A 240 20.38 -6.91 7.55
C VAL A 240 20.19 -7.29 6.08
N ASP A 241 20.59 -8.51 5.71
CA ASP A 241 20.41 -9.04 4.37
C ASP A 241 18.91 -9.17 3.98
N ALA A 242 18.08 -9.65 4.90
CA ALA A 242 16.64 -9.73 4.71
C ALA A 242 16.02 -8.33 4.48
N HIS A 243 16.45 -7.34 5.27
CA HIS A 243 16.03 -5.95 5.09
C HIS A 243 16.47 -5.38 3.74
N GLU A 244 17.71 -5.63 3.30
CA GLU A 244 18.21 -5.17 1.99
C GLU A 244 17.43 -5.84 0.85
N ARG A 245 17.15 -7.14 0.91
CA ARG A 245 16.30 -7.83 -0.07
C ARG A 245 14.88 -7.23 -0.16
N ILE A 246 14.26 -6.91 0.98
CA ILE A 246 12.95 -6.24 1.01
C ILE A 246 13.03 -4.88 0.34
N TRP A 247 14.08 -4.11 0.62
CA TRP A 247 14.29 -2.80 0.03
C TRP A 247 14.47 -2.87 -1.49
N ASP A 248 15.30 -3.79 -1.98
CA ASP A 248 15.56 -3.98 -3.40
C ASP A 248 14.28 -4.41 -4.15
N MET A 249 13.47 -5.28 -3.55
CA MET A 249 12.17 -5.64 -4.12
C MET A 249 11.24 -4.43 -4.22
N LEU A 250 11.21 -3.56 -3.21
CA LEU A 250 10.38 -2.35 -3.22
C LEU A 250 10.87 -1.32 -4.25
N GLU A 251 12.18 -1.17 -4.47
CA GLU A 251 12.73 -0.33 -5.54
C GLU A 251 12.33 -0.90 -6.91
N ASN A 252 12.50 -2.19 -7.14
CA ASN A 252 12.09 -2.85 -8.38
C ASN A 252 10.59 -2.68 -8.65
N TYR A 253 9.74 -2.93 -7.65
CA TYR A 253 8.29 -2.75 -7.82
C TYR A 253 7.90 -1.30 -8.11
N LYS A 254 8.61 -0.33 -7.54
CA LYS A 254 8.41 1.09 -7.88
C LYS A 254 8.72 1.35 -9.35
N GLU A 255 9.84 0.86 -9.85
CA GLU A 255 10.24 1.01 -11.25
C GLU A 255 9.23 0.35 -12.19
N VAL A 256 8.79 -0.87 -11.88
CA VAL A 256 7.74 -1.56 -12.65
C VAL A 256 6.44 -0.76 -12.66
N ALA A 257 5.99 -0.25 -11.50
CA ALA A 257 4.77 0.55 -11.43
C ALA A 257 4.88 1.88 -12.20
N GLU A 258 6.06 2.48 -12.28
CA GLU A 258 6.32 3.67 -13.10
C GLU A 258 6.26 3.32 -14.60
N ALA A 259 6.90 2.22 -15.01
CA ALA A 259 6.89 1.74 -16.39
C ALA A 259 5.47 1.36 -16.87
N LEU A 260 4.66 0.70 -16.01
CA LEU A 260 3.26 0.40 -16.32
C LEU A 260 2.42 1.66 -16.51
N ALA A 261 2.66 2.71 -15.71
CA ALA A 261 1.97 3.99 -15.86
C ALA A 261 2.28 4.63 -17.22
N GLU A 262 3.54 4.66 -17.64
CA GLU A 262 3.97 5.19 -18.94
C GLU A 262 3.41 4.35 -20.10
N THR A 263 3.44 3.02 -19.98
CA THR A 263 2.88 2.10 -20.98
C THR A 263 1.36 2.34 -21.12
N ASN A 264 0.65 2.45 -20.02
CA ASN A 264 -0.79 2.72 -20.03
C ASN A 264 -1.14 4.06 -20.71
N GLU A 265 -0.38 5.13 -20.44
CA GLU A 265 -0.54 6.42 -21.11
C GLU A 265 -0.32 6.31 -22.62
N SER A 266 0.71 5.56 -23.04
CA SER A 266 0.99 5.29 -24.45
C SER A 266 -0.16 4.55 -25.13
N VAL A 267 -0.69 3.49 -24.50
CA VAL A 267 -1.84 2.72 -25.00
C VAL A 267 -3.08 3.58 -25.15
N ILE A 268 -3.39 4.41 -24.16
CA ILE A 268 -4.51 5.35 -24.23
C ILE A 268 -4.31 6.35 -25.39
N SER A 269 -3.10 6.91 -25.53
CA SER A 269 -2.78 7.85 -26.62
C SER A 269 -2.95 7.22 -27.99
N HIS A 270 -2.51 5.96 -28.18
CA HIS A 270 -2.73 5.23 -29.42
C HIS A 270 -4.21 5.03 -29.74
N ARG A 271 -5.04 4.68 -28.76
CA ARG A 271 -6.50 4.54 -28.95
C ARG A 271 -7.16 5.83 -29.34
N VAL A 272 -6.80 6.94 -28.65
CA VAL A 272 -7.33 8.26 -29.01
C VAL A 272 -6.99 8.62 -30.45
N ASN A 273 -5.75 8.36 -30.89
CA ASN A 273 -5.33 8.59 -32.26
C ASN A 273 -6.12 7.72 -33.26
N ASP A 274 -6.41 6.46 -32.94
CA ASP A 274 -7.19 5.59 -33.82
C ASP A 274 -8.64 6.08 -33.93
N ILE A 275 -9.27 6.50 -32.83
CA ILE A 275 -10.59 7.11 -32.83
C ILE A 275 -10.60 8.40 -33.69
N LEU A 276 -9.59 9.26 -33.52
CA LEU A 276 -9.46 10.49 -34.33
C LEU A 276 -9.28 10.19 -35.82
N ARG A 277 -8.53 9.14 -36.20
CA ARG A 277 -8.38 8.68 -37.58
C ARG A 277 -9.72 8.28 -38.18
N VAL A 278 -10.50 7.46 -37.46
CA VAL A 278 -11.84 7.05 -37.91
C VAL A 278 -12.76 8.24 -38.06
N LEU A 279 -12.81 9.13 -37.06
CA LEU A 279 -13.67 10.32 -37.08
C LEU A 279 -13.28 11.26 -38.23
N THR A 280 -11.98 11.48 -38.43
CA THR A 280 -11.45 12.29 -39.54
C THR A 280 -11.82 11.67 -40.89
N SER A 281 -11.69 10.35 -41.03
CA SER A 281 -12.07 9.64 -42.26
C SER A 281 -13.54 9.82 -42.61
N ILE A 282 -14.43 9.66 -41.61
CA ILE A 282 -15.87 9.88 -41.79
C ILE A 282 -16.14 11.35 -42.24
N SER A 283 -15.53 12.30 -41.53
CA SER A 283 -15.72 13.74 -41.84
C SER A 283 -15.26 14.08 -43.27
N VAL A 284 -14.08 13.57 -43.66
CA VAL A 284 -13.54 13.82 -45.01
C VAL A 284 -14.38 13.15 -46.10
N ILE A 285 -15.02 12.00 -45.80
CA ILE A 285 -15.96 11.35 -46.75
C ILE A 285 -17.26 12.13 -46.88
N VAL A 286 -17.84 12.61 -45.79
CA VAL A 286 -19.15 13.25 -45.77
C VAL A 286 -19.10 14.68 -46.34
N LEU A 287 -18.00 15.42 -46.13
CA LEU A 287 -17.87 16.82 -46.49
C LEU A 287 -18.09 17.10 -48.04
N PRO A 288 -17.43 16.38 -48.98
CA PRO A 288 -17.69 16.61 -50.38
C PRO A 288 -19.09 16.19 -50.82
N LEU A 289 -19.64 15.13 -50.21
CA LEU A 289 -21.02 14.72 -50.51
C LEU A 289 -22.04 15.79 -50.06
N THR A 290 -21.82 16.36 -48.89
CA THR A 290 -22.67 17.48 -48.39
C THR A 290 -22.52 18.72 -49.25
N LEU A 291 -21.31 19.03 -49.70
CA LEU A 291 -21.06 20.15 -50.60
C LEU A 291 -21.84 19.99 -51.92
N ILE A 292 -21.76 18.81 -52.58
CA ILE A 292 -22.52 18.53 -53.79
C ILE A 292 -24.02 18.65 -53.52
N ALA A 293 -24.53 18.04 -52.48
CA ALA A 293 -25.94 18.12 -52.11
C ALA A 293 -26.40 19.55 -51.84
N SER A 294 -25.56 20.37 -51.20
CA SER A 294 -25.87 21.78 -50.91
C SER A 294 -25.92 22.62 -52.20
N ILE A 295 -24.97 22.44 -53.15
CA ILE A 295 -24.97 23.18 -54.41
C ILE A 295 -26.24 22.89 -55.23
N TRP A 296 -26.64 21.62 -55.28
CA TRP A 296 -27.83 21.21 -56.03
C TRP A 296 -29.16 21.51 -55.27
N GLY A 297 -29.10 21.72 -53.94
CA GLY A 297 -30.21 22.14 -53.13
C GLY A 297 -30.42 23.66 -53.02
N MET A 298 -29.55 24.45 -53.65
CA MET A 298 -29.71 25.93 -53.70
C MET A 298 -30.88 26.34 -54.62
N ASN A 299 -31.62 27.37 -54.24
CA ASN A 299 -32.70 27.99 -55.04
C ASN A 299 -32.12 28.88 -56.18
N SER A 300 -31.10 28.45 -56.89
CA SER A 300 -30.47 29.12 -58.01
C SER A 300 -30.48 28.17 -59.24
N HIS A 301 -30.55 28.71 -60.45
CA HIS A 301 -30.51 27.89 -61.70
C HIS A 301 -29.18 27.09 -61.78
N VAL A 302 -29.27 25.78 -61.56
CA VAL A 302 -28.14 24.87 -61.76
C VAL A 302 -28.29 24.14 -63.11
N PRO A 303 -27.19 23.86 -63.82
CA PRO A 303 -27.23 23.09 -65.07
C PRO A 303 -27.93 21.74 -64.88
N GLY A 304 -29.04 21.51 -65.69
CA GLY A 304 -29.82 20.28 -65.58
C GLY A 304 -31.03 20.32 -64.67
N GLU A 305 -31.46 21.50 -64.17
CA GLU A 305 -32.62 21.70 -63.38
C GLU A 305 -33.91 21.18 -64.06
N GLY A 306 -34.71 20.37 -63.31
CA GLY A 306 -35.99 19.82 -63.81
C GLY A 306 -35.91 18.49 -64.57
N GLY A 307 -34.74 17.96 -64.83
CA GLY A 307 -34.55 16.66 -65.48
C GLY A 307 -34.29 15.50 -64.53
N THR A 308 -35.05 14.40 -64.61
CA THR A 308 -34.81 13.17 -63.86
C THR A 308 -33.41 12.57 -64.12
N THR A 309 -32.86 12.76 -65.32
CA THR A 309 -31.53 12.30 -65.73
C THR A 309 -30.41 13.00 -64.91
N ALA A 310 -30.51 14.31 -64.69
CA ALA A 310 -29.52 15.05 -63.92
C ALA A 310 -29.50 14.60 -62.45
N PHE A 311 -30.64 14.30 -61.85
CA PHE A 311 -30.70 13.70 -60.50
C PHE A 311 -29.90 12.41 -60.42
N TRP A 312 -30.06 11.48 -61.37
CA TRP A 312 -29.34 10.22 -61.38
C TRP A 312 -27.83 10.37 -61.62
N ILE A 313 -27.43 11.34 -62.41
CA ILE A 313 -25.99 11.65 -62.64
C ILE A 313 -25.36 12.18 -61.34
N VAL A 314 -26.00 13.11 -60.64
CA VAL A 314 -25.46 13.62 -59.38
C VAL A 314 -25.41 12.55 -58.31
N LEU A 315 -26.47 11.76 -58.15
CA LEU A 315 -26.49 10.65 -57.20
C LEU A 315 -25.42 9.61 -57.54
N GLY A 316 -25.24 9.27 -58.82
CA GLY A 316 -24.20 8.36 -59.29
C GLY A 316 -22.79 8.88 -59.00
N SER A 317 -22.54 10.18 -59.24
CA SER A 317 -21.25 10.81 -58.95
C SER A 317 -20.94 10.82 -57.42
N MET A 318 -21.94 11.11 -56.62
CA MET A 318 -21.79 11.01 -55.14
C MET A 318 -21.47 9.60 -54.68
N LEU A 319 -22.12 8.59 -55.27
CA LEU A 319 -21.84 7.18 -54.98
C LEU A 319 -20.40 6.76 -55.36
N VAL A 320 -19.93 7.21 -56.54
CA VAL A 320 -18.55 6.94 -57.02
C VAL A 320 -17.52 7.59 -56.07
N ILE A 321 -17.76 8.85 -55.66
CA ILE A 321 -16.90 9.56 -54.69
C ILE A 321 -16.87 8.80 -53.36
N LEU A 322 -18.07 8.46 -52.84
CA LEU A 322 -18.18 7.70 -51.58
C LEU A 322 -17.38 6.40 -51.63
N LEU A 323 -17.61 5.57 -52.66
CA LEU A 323 -16.94 4.27 -52.77
C LEU A 323 -15.43 4.44 -52.99
N GLY A 324 -15.00 5.44 -53.77
CA GLY A 324 -13.59 5.75 -53.95
C GLY A 324 -12.89 6.16 -52.67
N MET A 325 -13.55 7.03 -51.86
CA MET A 325 -12.96 7.48 -50.60
C MET A 325 -12.95 6.37 -49.54
N VAL A 326 -14.03 5.61 -49.39
CA VAL A 326 -14.06 4.44 -48.51
C VAL A 326 -12.99 3.43 -48.87
N GLY A 327 -12.83 3.13 -50.18
CA GLY A 327 -11.79 2.24 -50.65
C GLY A 327 -10.36 2.76 -50.36
N TYR A 328 -10.15 4.07 -50.51
CA TYR A 328 -8.87 4.72 -50.19
C TYR A 328 -8.55 4.61 -48.67
N PHE A 329 -9.47 5.00 -47.79
CA PHE A 329 -9.24 4.95 -46.36
C PHE A 329 -9.11 3.51 -45.83
N ARG A 330 -9.89 2.57 -46.39
CA ARG A 330 -9.75 1.15 -46.06
C ARG A 330 -8.40 0.57 -46.45
N ARG A 331 -7.84 0.95 -47.64
CA ARG A 331 -6.49 0.57 -48.05
C ARG A 331 -5.39 1.17 -47.17
N ARG A 332 -5.66 2.33 -46.55
CA ARG A 332 -4.75 2.99 -45.62
C ARG A 332 -4.87 2.46 -44.18
N GLY A 333 -5.81 1.55 -43.89
CA GLY A 333 -6.07 1.05 -42.54
C GLY A 333 -6.63 2.10 -41.59
N TRP A 334 -7.39 3.07 -42.15
CA TRP A 334 -8.04 4.13 -41.33
C TRP A 334 -9.52 3.82 -41.05
N LEU A 335 -10.09 2.85 -41.77
CA LEU A 335 -11.46 2.33 -41.60
C LEU A 335 -11.43 0.79 -41.56
#